data_d225654a9ac297a5434dc52bcddba84d
#
_entry.id   d225654a9ac297a5434dc52bcddba84d
#
_cell.length_a   1.000
_cell.length_b   1.000
_cell.length_c   1.000
_cell.angle_alpha   90.00
_cell.angle_beta   90.00
_cell.angle_gamma   90.00
#
_symmetry.space_group_name_H-M   'P 1'
#
loop_
_entity.id
_entity.type
_entity.pdbx_description
1 polymer ?
#
loop_
_entity_poly.entity_id
_entity_poly.type
_entity_poly.pdbx_seq_one_letter_code
_entity_poly.pdbx_strand_id
1 'polypeptide(L)'
;MYSQTFSPTVNYQGRISIKNDGEDVPYDGSVGYFKFSIINYDGSISYWSNDNSSSNGDEPLSSVTVPFNLGDGSFSLALGGGNMEPLTSDVFNNFNSYLRVWFSKDNLTFNELKPNEKLHTVPFSFRSEISNSLTPRSLVTDQLSDEFTGLTMASNDPQDRKLISLGFRRFGQINSQPWIDAGKDDAPLPLTGHTAVVNQNDSLSESIVYVWGGTPGKGLYSNQGWSYDSNGDFWKLLTSVDNPSARRGHTAVWADQSMIIWGGQGVDGHLADGGIYNSETLLWEPIEKRKIQEFSARRNHTAIWTGQEMIIWGGRNEFDLLNDGSAYNPEKDTWRKVSARHNLSKRSLHTSVWTGSKMILWGGTGESNGNKISAMNDGAIYDPENDNWLSVTSENAPSGRANHTAIWTGESMIIWGGRSNNSLLGDGYIYLFESNSWEKLPTINGPEPRVNHSATWTGTEMIIYGGTTAVGEVNTGYAYNVKKGKWRALTSSGSPSKRTAHSALWTGSNLWVFGGVNDGIPMSKTQRLNVQSTWFLYRKN
;
A
#
# COMPACT_ATOMS: atom_id res chain seq x y z
N MET A 1 3.13 -37.31 11.13
CA MET A 1 2.75 -35.94 10.72
C MET A 1 2.74 -35.93 9.21
N TYR A 2 1.58 -35.93 8.61
CA TYR A 2 1.46 -35.74 7.16
C TYR A 2 1.53 -34.22 6.90
N SER A 3 2.58 -33.76 6.25
CA SER A 3 2.61 -32.41 5.69
C SER A 3 1.65 -32.42 4.50
N GLN A 4 0.49 -31.80 4.63
CA GLN A 4 -0.30 -31.44 3.46
C GLN A 4 0.44 -30.33 2.72
N THR A 5 1.01 -30.65 1.58
CA THR A 5 1.49 -29.66 0.62
C THR A 5 0.26 -29.05 -0.04
N PHE A 6 -0.07 -27.82 0.33
CA PHE A 6 -1.11 -27.05 -0.37
C PHE A 6 -0.51 -26.46 -1.65
N SER A 7 -1.14 -26.76 -2.77
CA SER A 7 -0.79 -26.14 -4.05
C SER A 7 -1.65 -24.87 -4.23
N PRO A 8 -1.04 -23.72 -4.62
CA PRO A 8 -1.78 -22.50 -4.88
C PRO A 8 -2.76 -22.70 -6.04
N THR A 9 -3.93 -22.07 -5.96
CA THR A 9 -4.93 -22.07 -7.03
C THR A 9 -5.33 -20.65 -7.38
N VAL A 10 -5.63 -20.37 -8.65
CA VAL A 10 -6.15 -19.09 -9.13
C VAL A 10 -7.58 -19.27 -9.58
N ASN A 11 -8.53 -18.61 -8.94
CA ASN A 11 -9.93 -18.65 -9.36
C ASN A 11 -10.12 -17.85 -10.66
N TYR A 12 -10.57 -18.55 -11.70
CA TYR A 12 -10.91 -17.98 -12.99
C TYR A 12 -12.44 -18.07 -13.20
N GLN A 13 -13.04 -16.93 -13.51
CA GLN A 13 -14.49 -16.83 -13.75
C GLN A 13 -14.74 -16.12 -15.06
N GLY A 14 -15.73 -16.56 -15.80
CA GLY A 14 -16.06 -15.97 -17.07
C GLY A 14 -17.52 -16.27 -17.50
N ARG A 15 -17.85 -15.73 -18.66
CA ARG A 15 -19.11 -15.99 -19.34
C ARG A 15 -18.85 -16.22 -20.81
N ILE A 16 -19.37 -17.30 -21.36
CA ILE A 16 -19.29 -17.64 -22.77
C ILE A 16 -20.63 -17.30 -23.44
N SER A 17 -20.53 -16.53 -24.52
CA SER A 17 -21.65 -16.31 -25.45
C SER A 17 -21.24 -16.80 -26.85
N ILE A 18 -22.19 -17.40 -27.56
CA ILE A 18 -21.99 -17.84 -28.94
C ILE A 18 -22.88 -16.99 -29.86
N LYS A 19 -22.41 -16.73 -31.06
CA LYS A 19 -23.25 -16.07 -32.08
C LYS A 19 -24.25 -17.07 -32.69
N ASN A 20 -25.52 -16.73 -32.59
CA ASN A 20 -26.59 -17.43 -33.24
C ASN A 20 -27.38 -16.42 -34.07
N ASP A 21 -27.46 -16.64 -35.40
CA ASP A 21 -28.14 -15.75 -36.37
C ASP A 21 -27.72 -14.27 -36.28
N GLY A 22 -26.45 -14.02 -35.95
CA GLY A 22 -25.86 -12.68 -35.82
C GLY A 22 -25.99 -12.04 -34.42
N GLU A 23 -26.76 -12.63 -33.53
CA GLU A 23 -26.89 -12.19 -32.13
C GLU A 23 -26.00 -13.00 -31.18
N ASP A 24 -25.44 -12.33 -30.18
CA ASP A 24 -24.68 -12.97 -29.11
C ASP A 24 -25.65 -13.57 -28.09
N VAL A 25 -25.73 -14.88 -28.01
CA VAL A 25 -26.53 -15.58 -27.01
C VAL A 25 -25.65 -16.27 -25.98
N PRO A 26 -26.04 -16.32 -24.71
CA PRO A 26 -25.30 -17.08 -23.71
C PRO A 26 -25.12 -18.53 -24.16
N TYR A 27 -23.94 -19.11 -23.85
CA TYR A 27 -23.76 -20.54 -24.04
C TYR A 27 -24.71 -21.30 -23.11
N ASP A 28 -25.55 -22.14 -23.69
CA ASP A 28 -26.63 -22.88 -23.00
C ASP A 28 -26.24 -24.31 -22.62
N GLY A 29 -25.02 -24.74 -22.94
CA GLY A 29 -24.52 -26.05 -22.54
C GLY A 29 -24.34 -26.15 -21.03
N SER A 30 -24.59 -27.32 -20.47
CA SER A 30 -24.36 -27.59 -19.04
C SER A 30 -22.89 -27.71 -18.67
N VAL A 31 -22.03 -28.00 -19.64
CA VAL A 31 -20.58 -28.11 -19.50
C VAL A 31 -19.88 -27.56 -20.73
N GLY A 32 -18.68 -27.04 -20.53
CA GLY A 32 -17.75 -26.68 -21.59
C GLY A 32 -16.36 -27.25 -21.32
N TYR A 33 -15.54 -27.31 -22.33
CA TYR A 33 -14.20 -27.88 -22.25
C TYR A 33 -13.17 -26.76 -22.46
N PHE A 34 -12.25 -26.66 -21.54
CA PHE A 34 -11.23 -25.62 -21.55
C PHE A 34 -9.82 -26.20 -21.52
N LYS A 35 -8.90 -25.48 -22.12
CA LYS A 35 -7.47 -25.69 -21.98
C LYS A 35 -6.85 -24.35 -21.57
N PHE A 36 -5.85 -24.41 -20.71
CA PHE A 36 -5.21 -23.23 -20.12
C PHE A 36 -3.70 -23.35 -20.19
N SER A 37 -3.03 -22.26 -20.51
CA SER A 37 -1.59 -22.14 -20.42
C SER A 37 -1.20 -20.76 -19.92
N ILE A 38 -0.18 -20.67 -19.05
CA ILE A 38 0.43 -19.41 -18.65
C ILE A 38 1.73 -19.27 -19.42
N ILE A 39 1.82 -18.21 -20.22
CA ILE A 39 2.84 -18.00 -21.22
C ILE A 39 3.60 -16.70 -21.01
N ASN A 40 4.76 -16.54 -21.67
CA ASN A 40 5.48 -15.28 -21.76
C ASN A 40 4.78 -14.29 -22.74
N TYR A 41 5.33 -13.07 -22.84
CA TYR A 41 4.76 -11.98 -23.66
C TYR A 41 4.54 -12.34 -25.13
N ASP A 42 5.50 -13.00 -25.77
CA ASP A 42 5.43 -13.36 -27.19
C ASP A 42 4.77 -14.73 -27.45
N GLY A 43 4.40 -15.44 -26.39
CA GLY A 43 3.73 -16.74 -26.46
C GLY A 43 4.65 -17.89 -26.84
N SER A 44 5.98 -17.73 -26.80
CA SER A 44 6.96 -18.74 -27.19
C SER A 44 7.34 -19.70 -26.06
N ILE A 45 6.97 -19.41 -24.82
CA ILE A 45 7.29 -20.22 -23.65
C ILE A 45 6.03 -20.38 -22.80
N SER A 46 5.72 -21.61 -22.37
CA SER A 46 4.72 -21.89 -21.33
C SER A 46 5.40 -22.07 -19.99
N TYR A 47 4.96 -21.31 -19.01
CA TYR A 47 5.37 -21.45 -17.61
C TYR A 47 4.53 -22.50 -16.88
N TRP A 48 3.32 -22.74 -17.38
CA TRP A 48 2.39 -23.71 -16.85
C TRP A 48 1.31 -24.02 -17.89
N SER A 49 0.81 -25.26 -17.90
CA SER A 49 -0.43 -25.63 -18.58
C SER A 49 -1.26 -26.58 -17.70
N ASN A 50 -2.55 -26.66 -17.96
CA ASN A 50 -3.45 -27.46 -17.11
C ASN A 50 -3.12 -28.95 -17.06
N ASP A 51 -2.33 -29.46 -17.99
CA ASP A 51 -1.89 -30.87 -18.09
C ASP A 51 -0.37 -31.03 -18.25
N ASN A 52 0.40 -29.94 -18.04
CA ASN A 52 1.84 -29.90 -18.19
C ASN A 52 2.38 -30.33 -19.58
N SER A 53 1.55 -30.30 -20.61
CA SER A 53 1.93 -30.75 -21.97
C SER A 53 2.45 -29.62 -22.87
N SER A 54 2.16 -28.34 -22.54
CA SER A 54 2.59 -27.18 -23.31
C SER A 54 3.88 -26.61 -22.76
N SER A 55 4.93 -26.52 -23.57
CA SER A 55 6.23 -25.91 -23.23
C SER A 55 6.54 -24.66 -24.04
N ASN A 56 6.04 -24.59 -25.28
CA ASN A 56 6.35 -23.54 -26.26
C ASN A 56 5.16 -22.64 -26.55
N GLY A 57 4.24 -22.46 -25.59
CA GLY A 57 3.02 -21.70 -25.81
C GLY A 57 1.94 -22.42 -26.61
N ASP A 58 2.16 -23.68 -26.96
CA ASP A 58 1.23 -24.48 -27.72
C ASP A 58 -0.02 -24.82 -26.91
N GLU A 59 -1.08 -25.22 -27.63
CA GLU A 59 -2.33 -25.72 -27.04
C GLU A 59 -2.07 -26.98 -26.20
N PRO A 60 -2.50 -27.04 -24.91
CA PRO A 60 -2.41 -28.25 -24.10
C PRO A 60 -3.12 -29.45 -24.72
N LEU A 61 -2.62 -30.64 -24.49
CA LEU A 61 -3.21 -31.88 -25.04
C LEU A 61 -4.57 -32.20 -24.43
N SER A 62 -4.68 -32.10 -23.09
CA SER A 62 -5.89 -32.46 -22.36
C SER A 62 -6.72 -31.24 -21.97
N SER A 63 -8.03 -31.40 -21.99
CA SER A 63 -8.98 -30.37 -21.57
C SER A 63 -9.50 -30.60 -20.14
N VAL A 64 -10.01 -29.52 -19.55
CA VAL A 64 -10.73 -29.54 -18.28
C VAL A 64 -12.21 -29.32 -18.55
N THR A 65 -13.06 -30.18 -18.02
CA THR A 65 -14.52 -30.01 -18.08
C THR A 65 -14.97 -29.03 -17.01
N VAL A 66 -15.65 -27.98 -17.44
CA VAL A 66 -16.12 -26.90 -16.55
C VAL A 66 -17.65 -26.82 -16.63
N PRO A 67 -18.34 -26.90 -15.49
CA PRO A 67 -19.81 -26.72 -15.46
C PRO A 67 -20.16 -25.24 -15.70
N PHE A 68 -21.24 -25.01 -16.43
CA PHE A 68 -21.83 -23.71 -16.66
C PHE A 68 -23.12 -23.53 -15.87
N ASN A 69 -23.41 -22.32 -15.45
CA ASN A 69 -24.73 -21.98 -14.95
C ASN A 69 -25.73 -21.95 -16.11
N LEU A 70 -26.80 -22.74 -15.98
CA LEU A 70 -27.81 -22.88 -17.02
C LEU A 70 -28.46 -21.53 -17.34
N GLY A 71 -28.46 -21.18 -18.62
CA GLY A 71 -29.18 -20.04 -19.17
C GLY A 71 -28.44 -18.71 -19.18
N ASP A 72 -27.28 -18.60 -18.54
CA ASP A 72 -26.52 -17.34 -18.57
C ASP A 72 -25.09 -17.46 -19.11
N GLY A 73 -24.62 -18.70 -19.36
CA GLY A 73 -23.29 -18.98 -19.90
C GLY A 73 -22.13 -18.65 -18.95
N SER A 74 -22.39 -18.45 -17.67
CA SER A 74 -21.34 -18.16 -16.69
C SER A 74 -20.69 -19.43 -16.12
N PHE A 75 -19.41 -19.36 -15.80
CA PHE A 75 -18.65 -20.45 -15.20
C PHE A 75 -17.63 -19.93 -14.20
N SER A 76 -17.15 -20.83 -13.35
CA SER A 76 -16.07 -20.56 -12.40
C SER A 76 -15.25 -21.83 -12.20
N LEU A 77 -13.91 -21.68 -12.18
CA LEU A 77 -13.01 -22.79 -11.86
C LEU A 77 -11.75 -22.27 -11.17
N ALA A 78 -11.04 -23.17 -10.48
CA ALA A 78 -9.75 -22.88 -9.84
C ALA A 78 -8.62 -23.46 -10.70
N LEU A 79 -7.82 -22.62 -11.34
CA LEU A 79 -6.60 -23.02 -12.06
C LEU A 79 -5.60 -23.61 -11.07
N GLY A 80 -4.96 -24.72 -11.43
CA GLY A 80 -4.08 -25.48 -10.55
C GLY A 80 -4.81 -26.33 -9.50
N GLY A 81 -6.15 -26.36 -9.53
CA GLY A 81 -7.00 -27.19 -8.67
C GLY A 81 -7.62 -28.37 -9.40
N GLY A 82 -8.26 -29.27 -8.64
CA GLY A 82 -8.93 -30.46 -9.18
C GLY A 82 -7.96 -31.43 -9.87
N ASN A 83 -8.24 -31.74 -11.14
CA ASN A 83 -7.41 -32.64 -11.97
C ASN A 83 -6.37 -31.89 -12.82
N MET A 84 -6.17 -30.58 -12.59
CA MET A 84 -5.14 -29.81 -13.27
C MET A 84 -3.79 -29.96 -12.56
N GLU A 85 -2.71 -29.75 -13.33
CA GLU A 85 -1.38 -29.62 -12.74
C GLU A 85 -1.36 -28.50 -11.70
N PRO A 86 -0.71 -28.71 -10.55
CA PRO A 86 -0.58 -27.69 -9.52
C PRO A 86 0.16 -26.45 -10.02
N LEU A 87 -0.34 -25.27 -9.68
CA LEU A 87 0.43 -24.04 -9.87
C LEU A 87 1.58 -23.99 -8.87
N THR A 88 2.77 -23.64 -9.31
CA THR A 88 3.94 -23.42 -8.45
C THR A 88 4.26 -21.94 -8.34
N SER A 89 5.00 -21.54 -7.31
CA SER A 89 5.48 -20.17 -7.14
C SER A 89 6.29 -19.66 -8.34
N ASP A 90 6.98 -20.57 -9.01
CA ASP A 90 7.85 -20.23 -10.16
C ASP A 90 7.07 -19.69 -11.36
N VAL A 91 5.82 -20.10 -11.52
CA VAL A 91 4.92 -19.59 -12.57
C VAL A 91 4.76 -18.06 -12.45
N PHE A 92 4.74 -17.55 -11.22
CA PHE A 92 4.50 -16.14 -10.92
C PHE A 92 5.77 -15.30 -10.71
N ASN A 93 6.95 -15.90 -10.82
CA ASN A 93 8.23 -15.17 -10.78
C ASN A 93 8.49 -14.33 -12.04
N ASN A 94 7.65 -14.47 -13.07
CA ASN A 94 7.80 -13.78 -14.34
C ASN A 94 6.82 -12.61 -14.44
N PHE A 95 7.33 -11.39 -14.48
CA PHE A 95 6.55 -10.12 -14.49
C PHE A 95 5.67 -9.90 -15.73
N ASN A 96 5.86 -10.67 -16.80
CA ASN A 96 5.11 -10.55 -18.05
C ASN A 96 4.48 -11.89 -18.44
N SER A 97 3.71 -12.46 -17.54
CA SER A 97 2.95 -13.69 -17.79
C SER A 97 1.56 -13.38 -18.32
N TYR A 98 1.08 -14.21 -19.24
CA TYR A 98 -0.23 -14.09 -19.85
C TYR A 98 -0.98 -15.42 -19.74
N LEU A 99 -2.28 -15.35 -19.40
CA LEU A 99 -3.16 -16.49 -19.46
C LEU A 99 -3.67 -16.65 -20.90
N ARG A 100 -3.40 -17.80 -21.50
CA ARG A 100 -3.95 -18.23 -22.79
C ARG A 100 -5.01 -19.28 -22.54
N VAL A 101 -6.16 -19.14 -23.14
CA VAL A 101 -7.34 -19.97 -22.91
C VAL A 101 -7.89 -20.48 -24.23
N TRP A 102 -8.22 -21.74 -24.28
CA TRP A 102 -8.95 -22.35 -25.40
C TRP A 102 -10.28 -22.90 -24.87
N PHE A 103 -11.32 -22.80 -25.67
CA PHE A 103 -12.65 -23.29 -25.36
C PHE A 103 -13.17 -24.21 -26.46
N SER A 104 -13.88 -25.27 -26.06
CA SER A 104 -14.62 -26.15 -26.95
C SER A 104 -15.99 -26.52 -26.33
N LYS A 105 -17.00 -26.61 -27.17
CA LYS A 105 -18.34 -27.07 -26.77
C LYS A 105 -18.49 -28.61 -26.79
N ASP A 106 -17.66 -29.29 -27.56
CA ASP A 106 -17.76 -30.72 -27.88
C ASP A 106 -16.53 -31.55 -27.52
N ASN A 107 -15.47 -30.90 -26.98
CA ASN A 107 -14.18 -31.49 -26.66
C ASN A 107 -13.39 -32.02 -27.89
N LEU A 108 -13.76 -31.58 -29.07
CA LEU A 108 -13.09 -32.01 -30.32
C LEU A 108 -12.31 -30.88 -30.97
N THR A 109 -12.94 -29.72 -31.12
CA THR A 109 -12.29 -28.55 -31.73
C THR A 109 -12.20 -27.43 -30.72
N PHE A 110 -10.97 -26.99 -30.43
CA PHE A 110 -10.68 -25.91 -29.51
C PHE A 110 -10.36 -24.63 -30.26
N ASN A 111 -10.93 -23.52 -29.79
CA ASN A 111 -10.68 -22.19 -30.31
C ASN A 111 -10.02 -21.34 -29.23
N GLU A 112 -8.91 -20.72 -29.57
CA GLU A 112 -8.20 -19.81 -28.67
C GLU A 112 -9.01 -18.55 -28.44
N LEU A 113 -9.18 -18.18 -27.17
CA LEU A 113 -9.81 -16.92 -26.76
C LEU A 113 -8.77 -15.80 -26.80
N LYS A 114 -9.01 -14.74 -27.59
CA LYS A 114 -8.09 -13.60 -27.75
C LYS A 114 -8.75 -12.29 -27.34
N PRO A 115 -7.98 -11.31 -26.81
CA PRO A 115 -6.52 -11.37 -26.57
C PRO A 115 -6.18 -12.23 -25.34
N ASN A 116 -4.90 -12.68 -25.27
CA ASN A 116 -4.39 -13.34 -24.07
C ASN A 116 -4.45 -12.37 -22.87
N GLU A 117 -4.90 -12.84 -21.73
CA GLU A 117 -5.02 -12.02 -20.52
C GLU A 117 -3.67 -11.88 -19.84
N LYS A 118 -3.18 -10.66 -19.70
CA LYS A 118 -1.97 -10.41 -18.91
C LYS A 118 -2.24 -10.70 -17.44
N LEU A 119 -1.49 -11.65 -16.89
CA LEU A 119 -1.51 -11.91 -15.46
C LEU A 119 -0.65 -10.84 -14.78
N HIS A 120 -1.31 -9.91 -14.10
CA HIS A 120 -0.61 -8.93 -13.29
C HIS A 120 -0.25 -9.58 -11.96
N THR A 121 0.99 -10.03 -11.84
CA THR A 121 1.55 -10.34 -10.53
C THR A 121 1.65 -9.02 -9.78
N VAL A 122 0.84 -8.84 -8.75
CA VAL A 122 1.14 -7.83 -7.74
C VAL A 122 2.47 -8.27 -7.12
N PRO A 123 3.53 -7.44 -7.12
CA PRO A 123 4.90 -7.89 -6.82
C PRO A 123 5.08 -8.60 -5.49
N PHE A 124 4.10 -8.61 -4.61
CA PHE A 124 4.18 -9.21 -3.27
C PHE A 124 3.05 -10.19 -2.94
N SER A 125 1.97 -10.26 -3.70
CA SER A 125 0.83 -11.11 -3.35
C SER A 125 0.92 -12.56 -3.79
N PHE A 126 1.83 -12.90 -4.70
CA PHE A 126 2.04 -14.27 -5.18
C PHE A 126 3.24 -14.99 -4.57
N ARG A 127 4.04 -14.31 -3.74
CA ARG A 127 5.15 -14.94 -3.02
C ARG A 127 4.78 -15.58 -1.70
N SER A 128 3.58 -15.34 -1.18
CA SER A 128 3.14 -16.03 0.03
C SER A 128 2.55 -17.38 -0.34
N GLU A 129 3.19 -18.44 0.06
CA GLU A 129 2.80 -19.85 -0.13
C GLU A 129 1.48 -20.23 0.56
N ILE A 130 0.72 -19.28 1.08
CA ILE A 130 -0.39 -19.57 1.97
C ILE A 130 -1.59 -18.70 1.63
N SER A 131 -2.33 -19.05 0.61
CA SER A 131 -3.76 -18.77 0.65
C SER A 131 -4.53 -19.93 0.04
N ASN A 132 -5.24 -20.63 0.89
CA ASN A 132 -6.08 -21.75 0.53
C ASN A 132 -7.30 -21.38 -0.32
N SER A 133 -7.47 -20.13 -0.68
CA SER A 133 -8.44 -19.66 -1.67
C SER A 133 -8.10 -18.22 -2.07
N LEU A 134 -7.61 -18.03 -3.28
CA LEU A 134 -7.72 -16.73 -3.93
C LEU A 134 -9.21 -16.52 -4.22
N THR A 135 -9.84 -15.67 -3.43
CA THR A 135 -11.20 -15.23 -3.75
C THR A 135 -11.18 -14.42 -5.06
N PRO A 136 -12.30 -14.25 -5.78
CA PRO A 136 -12.39 -13.43 -7.01
C PRO A 136 -11.86 -11.99 -6.90
N ARG A 137 -11.49 -11.57 -5.70
CA ARG A 137 -10.90 -10.24 -5.39
C ARG A 137 -9.43 -10.10 -5.75
N SER A 138 -8.72 -11.18 -6.06
CA SER A 138 -7.27 -11.15 -6.26
C SER A 138 -6.81 -10.91 -7.70
N LEU A 139 -7.69 -10.95 -8.68
CA LEU A 139 -7.40 -10.49 -10.04
C LEU A 139 -7.72 -9.00 -10.16
N VAL A 140 -6.87 -8.16 -9.59
CA VAL A 140 -6.96 -6.70 -9.78
C VAL A 140 -6.25 -6.35 -11.08
N THR A 141 -6.99 -6.17 -12.14
CA THR A 141 -6.45 -5.65 -13.39
C THR A 141 -6.66 -4.13 -13.45
N ASP A 142 -5.75 -3.37 -12.89
CA ASP A 142 -5.74 -1.89 -13.01
C ASP A 142 -5.50 -1.39 -14.44
N GLN A 143 -5.36 -2.31 -15.41
CA GLN A 143 -4.98 -1.98 -16.78
C GLN A 143 -6.03 -2.31 -17.84
N LEU A 144 -7.23 -2.71 -17.45
CA LEU A 144 -8.31 -2.69 -18.43
C LEU A 144 -8.65 -1.23 -18.70
N SER A 145 -8.32 -0.74 -19.90
CA SER A 145 -8.79 0.58 -20.34
C SER A 145 -10.31 0.62 -20.27
N ASP A 146 -10.90 1.79 -20.04
CA ASP A 146 -12.38 1.97 -20.05
C ASP A 146 -13.00 1.55 -21.40
N GLU A 147 -12.17 1.18 -22.39
CA GLU A 147 -12.51 0.76 -23.75
C GLU A 147 -12.21 -0.72 -24.03
N PHE A 148 -11.91 -1.56 -23.03
CA PHE A 148 -11.69 -2.97 -23.29
C PHE A 148 -12.99 -3.60 -23.82
N THR A 149 -13.00 -3.89 -25.11
CA THR A 149 -14.21 -4.28 -25.87
C THR A 149 -14.56 -5.75 -25.78
N GLY A 150 -13.79 -6.55 -25.03
CA GLY A 150 -14.07 -7.95 -24.78
C GLY A 150 -13.16 -8.91 -25.53
N LEU A 151 -13.20 -10.16 -25.10
CA LEU A 151 -12.56 -11.30 -25.76
C LEU A 151 -13.44 -11.76 -26.92
N THR A 152 -12.88 -11.91 -28.09
CA THR A 152 -13.60 -12.40 -29.27
C THR A 152 -12.96 -13.69 -29.75
N MET A 153 -13.75 -14.74 -29.90
CA MET A 153 -13.35 -16.00 -30.54
C MET A 153 -13.75 -15.99 -32.01
N ALA A 154 -12.83 -16.38 -32.87
CA ALA A 154 -13.13 -16.68 -34.26
C ALA A 154 -12.92 -18.17 -34.52
N SER A 155 -13.93 -18.87 -35.07
CA SER A 155 -13.74 -20.21 -35.60
C SER A 155 -12.84 -20.19 -36.83
N ASN A 156 -11.91 -21.14 -36.94
CA ASN A 156 -11.08 -21.32 -38.12
C ASN A 156 -11.85 -22.01 -39.28
N ASP A 157 -13.06 -22.48 -39.04
CA ASP A 157 -13.91 -23.04 -40.08
C ASP A 157 -14.57 -21.91 -40.90
N PRO A 158 -14.34 -21.82 -42.24
CA PRO A 158 -14.95 -20.79 -43.06
C PRO A 158 -16.48 -20.84 -43.13
N GLN A 159 -17.08 -21.99 -42.79
CA GLN A 159 -18.53 -22.17 -42.78
C GLN A 159 -19.18 -21.98 -41.40
N ASP A 160 -18.40 -22.03 -40.34
CA ASP A 160 -18.91 -21.89 -38.96
C ASP A 160 -18.23 -20.71 -38.24
N ARG A 161 -18.27 -19.52 -38.83
CA ARG A 161 -17.76 -18.28 -38.23
C ARG A 161 -18.69 -17.83 -37.10
N LYS A 162 -18.74 -18.60 -36.03
CA LYS A 162 -19.37 -18.16 -34.77
C LYS A 162 -18.36 -17.39 -33.97
N LEU A 163 -18.62 -16.12 -33.71
CA LEU A 163 -17.85 -15.28 -32.85
C LEU A 163 -18.35 -15.42 -31.41
N ILE A 164 -17.46 -15.79 -30.48
CA ILE A 164 -17.75 -15.77 -29.06
C ILE A 164 -17.10 -14.50 -28.51
N SER A 165 -17.89 -13.69 -27.83
CA SER A 165 -17.44 -12.40 -27.28
C SER A 165 -17.65 -12.38 -25.76
N LEU A 166 -16.54 -12.11 -25.04
CA LEU A 166 -16.56 -11.84 -23.60
C LEU A 166 -16.38 -10.33 -23.41
N GLY A 167 -17.34 -9.71 -22.77
CA GLY A 167 -17.28 -8.29 -22.47
C GLY A 167 -16.95 -8.03 -21.02
N PHE A 168 -16.00 -7.11 -20.79
CA PHE A 168 -15.70 -6.60 -19.47
C PHE A 168 -16.17 -5.14 -19.42
N ARG A 169 -16.99 -4.80 -18.45
CA ARG A 169 -17.33 -3.40 -18.18
C ARG A 169 -17.02 -3.08 -16.74
N ARG A 170 -16.28 -1.99 -16.56
CA ARG A 170 -16.28 -1.32 -15.29
C ARG A 170 -17.67 -0.69 -15.12
N PHE A 171 -18.51 -1.24 -14.28
CA PHE A 171 -19.62 -0.46 -13.77
C PHE A 171 -19.00 0.69 -13.00
N GLY A 172 -19.18 1.90 -13.54
CA GLY A 172 -18.73 3.12 -12.89
C GLY A 172 -19.09 3.05 -11.42
N GLN A 173 -18.15 3.35 -10.57
CA GLN A 173 -18.22 3.32 -9.11
C GLN A 173 -19.57 2.80 -8.60
N ILE A 174 -19.74 1.46 -8.56
CA ILE A 174 -20.70 0.91 -7.63
C ILE A 174 -20.11 1.32 -6.30
N ASN A 175 -20.76 2.27 -5.68
CA ASN A 175 -20.47 2.89 -4.42
C ASN A 175 -19.39 2.13 -3.68
N SER A 176 -18.18 2.73 -3.61
CA SER A 176 -17.18 2.29 -2.67
C SER A 176 -17.93 1.81 -1.46
N GLN A 177 -17.68 0.57 -1.02
CA GLN A 177 -18.28 0.02 0.19
C GLN A 177 -18.25 1.14 1.23
N PRO A 178 -19.33 1.39 1.98
CA PRO A 178 -19.33 2.41 3.00
C PRO A 178 -18.17 2.15 3.95
N TRP A 179 -17.70 3.19 4.59
CA TRP A 179 -16.78 3.04 5.70
C TRP A 179 -17.38 2.12 6.74
N ILE A 180 -16.59 1.20 7.27
CA ILE A 180 -17.03 0.19 8.25
C ILE A 180 -16.32 0.50 9.56
N ASP A 181 -17.07 0.52 10.66
CA ASP A 181 -16.50 0.53 12.00
C ASP A 181 -15.68 -0.73 12.21
N ALA A 182 -14.51 -0.60 12.79
CA ALA A 182 -13.54 -1.67 12.93
C ALA A 182 -13.06 -1.75 14.38
N GLY A 183 -12.75 -2.98 14.87
CA GLY A 183 -12.17 -3.22 16.18
C GLY A 183 -13.06 -2.74 17.33
N LYS A 184 -14.24 -3.31 17.45
CA LYS A 184 -15.22 -2.89 18.46
C LYS A 184 -14.83 -3.26 19.90
N ASP A 185 -14.11 -4.38 20.03
CA ASP A 185 -13.73 -4.91 21.34
C ASP A 185 -12.30 -4.50 21.67
N ASP A 186 -12.04 -4.16 22.92
CA ASP A 186 -10.73 -3.78 23.49
C ASP A 186 -10.00 -2.64 22.75
N ALA A 187 -10.76 -1.77 22.08
CA ALA A 187 -10.19 -0.65 21.34
C ALA A 187 -9.37 0.29 22.25
N PRO A 188 -8.29 0.87 21.72
CA PRO A 188 -7.50 1.85 22.46
C PRO A 188 -8.34 3.03 22.95
N LEU A 189 -7.89 3.65 24.05
CA LEU A 189 -8.39 4.96 24.46
C LEU A 189 -8.22 5.98 23.33
N PRO A 190 -8.97 7.09 23.35
CA PRO A 190 -8.77 8.18 22.41
C PRO A 190 -7.31 8.65 22.41
N LEU A 191 -6.65 8.70 21.24
CA LEU A 191 -5.23 9.04 21.14
C LEU A 191 -4.95 10.04 20.01
N THR A 192 -4.03 10.95 20.28
CA THR A 192 -3.39 11.80 19.27
C THR A 192 -1.88 11.83 19.49
N GLY A 193 -1.09 12.03 18.41
CA GLY A 193 0.37 12.03 18.49
C GLY A 193 0.97 10.66 18.84
N HIS A 194 0.19 9.60 18.69
CA HIS A 194 0.64 8.21 18.67
C HIS A 194 1.33 7.90 17.34
N THR A 195 2.02 6.78 17.28
CA THR A 195 2.50 6.21 16.01
C THR A 195 1.72 4.96 15.68
N ALA A 196 1.64 4.65 14.39
CA ALA A 196 1.06 3.40 13.91
C ALA A 196 1.95 2.84 12.78
N VAL A 197 2.22 1.55 12.84
CA VAL A 197 2.95 0.80 11.83
C VAL A 197 2.19 -0.46 11.47
N VAL A 198 2.35 -0.94 10.26
CA VAL A 198 1.73 -2.19 9.80
C VAL A 198 2.80 -3.25 9.64
N ASN A 199 2.53 -4.44 10.16
CA ASN A 199 3.30 -5.63 9.84
C ASN A 199 2.99 -6.00 8.38
N GLN A 200 3.95 -5.80 7.50
CA GLN A 200 3.88 -6.21 6.10
C GLN A 200 4.59 -7.53 5.91
N ASN A 201 4.30 -8.53 6.74
CA ASN A 201 4.76 -9.87 6.43
C ASN A 201 4.18 -10.30 5.09
N ASP A 202 5.00 -10.97 4.27
CA ASP A 202 4.71 -11.41 2.90
C ASP A 202 3.48 -12.33 2.74
N SER A 203 2.87 -12.74 3.84
CA SER A 203 1.61 -13.48 3.84
C SER A 203 0.43 -12.50 3.82
N LEU A 204 -0.26 -12.43 2.70
CA LEU A 204 -1.51 -11.64 2.47
C LEU A 204 -2.65 -11.94 3.44
N SER A 205 -2.47 -12.81 4.41
CA SER A 205 -3.53 -13.26 5.30
C SER A 205 -3.67 -12.44 6.57
N GLU A 206 -2.64 -11.72 7.03
CA GLU A 206 -2.68 -11.07 8.35
C GLU A 206 -1.91 -9.75 8.39
N SER A 207 -2.54 -8.66 7.94
CA SER A 207 -2.00 -7.33 8.23
C SER A 207 -2.37 -6.94 9.65
N ILE A 208 -1.39 -6.96 10.53
CA ILE A 208 -1.53 -6.47 11.90
C ILE A 208 -1.02 -5.03 11.96
N VAL A 209 -1.86 -4.13 12.45
CA VAL A 209 -1.47 -2.75 12.73
C VAL A 209 -1.07 -2.62 14.19
N TYR A 210 0.10 -2.07 14.44
CA TYR A 210 0.58 -1.76 15.78
C TYR A 210 0.47 -0.27 16.03
N VAL A 211 -0.18 0.10 17.14
CA VAL A 211 -0.32 1.49 17.60
C VAL A 211 0.36 1.61 18.95
N TRP A 212 1.13 2.69 19.15
CA TRP A 212 1.79 2.89 20.44
C TRP A 212 1.88 4.37 20.84
N GLY A 213 1.78 4.61 22.19
CA GLY A 213 2.03 5.90 22.80
C GLY A 213 0.98 6.95 22.49
N GLY A 214 1.38 8.21 22.47
CA GLY A 214 0.50 9.34 22.19
C GLY A 214 -0.07 10.01 23.45
N THR A 215 -1.13 10.79 23.24
CA THR A 215 -1.78 11.60 24.28
C THR A 215 -3.28 11.31 24.31
N PRO A 216 -3.81 10.78 25.41
CA PRO A 216 -5.25 10.59 25.58
C PRO A 216 -5.99 11.88 25.96
N GLY A 217 -5.28 12.93 26.32
CA GLY A 217 -5.82 14.23 26.69
C GLY A 217 -4.74 15.23 27.05
N LYS A 218 -5.13 16.46 27.40
CA LYS A 218 -4.18 17.52 27.73
C LYS A 218 -3.27 17.14 28.90
N GLY A 219 -1.95 17.24 28.69
CA GLY A 219 -0.95 17.00 29.73
C GLY A 219 -0.70 15.54 30.08
N LEU A 220 -1.40 14.61 29.45
CA LEU A 220 -1.21 13.18 29.67
C LEU A 220 -0.41 12.57 28.53
N TYR A 221 0.44 11.62 28.85
CA TYR A 221 1.17 10.80 27.88
C TYR A 221 0.83 9.33 28.10
N SER A 222 0.82 8.54 27.06
CA SER A 222 0.59 7.10 27.11
C SER A 222 1.87 6.34 26.77
N ASN A 223 2.07 5.21 27.44
CA ASN A 223 3.06 4.19 27.08
C ASN A 223 2.36 2.87 26.72
N GLN A 224 1.07 2.89 26.53
CA GLN A 224 0.33 1.72 26.11
C GLN A 224 0.46 1.52 24.59
N GLY A 225 0.43 0.26 24.20
CA GLY A 225 0.42 -0.16 22.81
C GLY A 225 -0.68 -1.20 22.56
N TRP A 226 -1.13 -1.25 21.31
CA TRP A 226 -2.14 -2.21 20.85
C TRP A 226 -1.77 -2.75 19.49
N SER A 227 -2.15 -3.99 19.24
CA SER A 227 -2.20 -4.57 17.91
C SER A 227 -3.64 -4.70 17.43
N TYR A 228 -3.90 -4.39 16.17
CA TYR A 228 -5.18 -4.59 15.51
C TYR A 228 -5.03 -5.62 14.41
N ASP A 229 -5.74 -6.72 14.54
CA ASP A 229 -5.86 -7.73 13.48
C ASP A 229 -6.92 -7.30 12.47
N SER A 230 -6.50 -7.04 11.23
CA SER A 230 -7.40 -6.58 10.18
C SER A 230 -8.37 -7.66 9.67
N ASN A 231 -8.06 -8.93 9.85
CA ASN A 231 -8.89 -10.07 9.43
C ASN A 231 -9.87 -10.48 10.54
N GLY A 232 -9.36 -10.60 11.78
CA GLY A 232 -10.17 -10.92 12.94
C GLY A 232 -11.04 -9.76 13.42
N ASP A 233 -10.72 -8.53 13.00
CA ASP A 233 -11.42 -7.28 13.37
C ASP A 233 -11.43 -7.02 14.88
N PHE A 234 -10.33 -7.29 15.58
CA PHE A 234 -10.21 -7.09 17.00
C PHE A 234 -8.89 -6.42 17.38
N TRP A 235 -8.90 -5.76 18.55
CA TRP A 235 -7.74 -5.18 19.18
C TRP A 235 -7.17 -6.09 20.28
N LYS A 236 -5.88 -6.02 20.51
CA LYS A 236 -5.19 -6.69 21.60
C LYS A 236 -4.20 -5.72 22.24
N LEU A 237 -4.26 -5.59 23.55
CA LEU A 237 -3.31 -4.80 24.34
C LEU A 237 -1.93 -5.49 24.30
N LEU A 238 -0.88 -4.71 24.04
CA LEU A 238 0.49 -5.19 24.14
C LEU A 238 0.95 -5.24 25.59
N THR A 239 1.94 -6.09 25.89
CA THR A 239 2.57 -6.09 27.21
C THR A 239 3.15 -4.71 27.56
N SER A 240 3.10 -4.35 28.83
CA SER A 240 3.73 -3.14 29.36
C SER A 240 5.03 -3.41 30.12
N VAL A 241 5.48 -4.67 30.16
CA VAL A 241 6.75 -5.04 30.80
C VAL A 241 7.90 -4.55 29.90
N ASP A 242 8.82 -3.78 30.48
CA ASP A 242 10.00 -3.20 29.83
C ASP A 242 9.71 -2.28 28.62
N ASN A 243 8.47 -1.83 28.49
CA ASN A 243 8.11 -0.91 27.41
C ASN A 243 8.70 0.50 27.65
N PRO A 244 8.90 1.30 26.58
CA PRO A 244 9.37 2.67 26.72
C PRO A 244 8.45 3.56 27.55
N SER A 245 9.02 4.61 28.19
CA SER A 245 8.26 5.59 28.95
C SER A 245 7.18 6.30 28.11
N ALA A 246 6.12 6.76 28.75
CA ALA A 246 4.99 7.45 28.12
C ALA A 246 5.43 8.69 27.32
N ARG A 247 5.03 8.79 26.06
CA ARG A 247 5.52 9.83 25.13
C ARG A 247 4.60 10.10 23.94
N ARG A 248 4.84 11.23 23.27
CA ARG A 248 4.27 11.60 21.97
C ARG A 248 5.34 12.17 21.05
N GLY A 249 5.04 12.27 19.75
CA GLY A 249 5.96 12.86 18.76
C GLY A 249 7.27 12.08 18.60
N HIS A 250 7.26 10.83 19.00
CA HIS A 250 8.24 9.81 18.71
C HIS A 250 8.06 9.30 17.28
N THR A 251 8.99 8.50 16.81
CA THR A 251 8.85 7.74 15.56
C THR A 251 8.71 6.26 15.85
N ALA A 252 8.06 5.55 14.93
CA ALA A 252 8.02 4.09 14.91
C ALA A 252 8.33 3.61 13.49
N VAL A 253 9.07 2.52 13.39
CA VAL A 253 9.31 1.80 12.14
C VAL A 253 9.01 0.32 12.36
N TRP A 254 8.55 -0.33 11.31
CA TRP A 254 8.47 -1.79 11.30
C TRP A 254 9.77 -2.36 10.75
N ALA A 255 10.43 -3.18 11.53
CA ALA A 255 11.71 -3.80 11.24
C ALA A 255 11.55 -5.32 11.31
N ASP A 256 11.41 -5.96 10.16
CA ASP A 256 11.19 -7.40 10.00
C ASP A 256 9.98 -7.90 10.80
N GLN A 257 10.17 -8.34 12.05
CA GLN A 257 9.12 -8.84 12.94
C GLN A 257 8.97 -7.98 14.20
N SER A 258 9.50 -6.77 14.16
CA SER A 258 9.53 -5.91 15.35
C SER A 258 9.10 -4.49 15.05
N MET A 259 8.43 -3.86 15.99
CA MET A 259 8.19 -2.43 16.01
C MET A 259 9.29 -1.74 16.82
N ILE A 260 10.06 -0.84 16.19
CA ILE A 260 11.08 -0.04 16.87
C ILE A 260 10.54 1.37 17.11
N ILE A 261 10.53 1.79 18.36
CA ILE A 261 10.10 3.13 18.79
C ILE A 261 11.30 3.90 19.29
N TRP A 262 11.42 5.18 18.91
CA TRP A 262 12.50 6.01 19.40
C TRP A 262 12.14 7.48 19.58
N GLY A 263 12.73 8.12 20.60
CA GLY A 263 12.63 9.55 20.86
C GLY A 263 11.26 10.02 21.30
N GLY A 264 10.91 11.25 20.99
CA GLY A 264 9.65 11.87 21.36
C GLY A 264 9.77 12.83 22.54
N GLN A 265 8.64 13.15 23.14
CA GLN A 265 8.50 14.00 24.32
C GLN A 265 7.68 13.28 25.38
N GLY A 266 8.22 13.12 26.57
CA GLY A 266 7.58 12.66 27.79
C GLY A 266 7.28 13.80 28.75
N VAL A 267 6.91 13.44 29.98
CA VAL A 267 6.58 14.40 31.05
C VAL A 267 7.80 15.26 31.45
N ASP A 268 8.99 14.66 31.45
CA ASP A 268 10.25 15.30 31.87
C ASP A 268 11.03 15.96 30.71
N GLY A 269 10.43 16.07 29.51
CA GLY A 269 11.09 16.70 28.36
C GLY A 269 11.25 15.76 27.17
N HIS A 270 12.22 16.10 26.29
CA HIS A 270 12.53 15.30 25.11
C HIS A 270 13.31 14.03 25.50
N LEU A 271 13.13 12.98 24.72
CA LEU A 271 13.65 11.65 25.00
C LEU A 271 14.71 11.23 23.97
N ALA A 272 15.70 10.47 24.44
CA ALA A 272 16.78 9.88 23.62
C ALA A 272 16.91 8.38 23.89
N ASP A 273 15.80 7.73 24.17
CA ASP A 273 15.65 6.30 24.40
C ASP A 273 14.52 5.75 23.55
N GLY A 274 14.32 4.46 23.60
CA GLY A 274 13.28 3.79 22.83
C GLY A 274 13.09 2.36 23.28
N GLY A 275 12.46 1.56 22.44
CA GLY A 275 12.29 0.12 22.65
C GLY A 275 11.93 -0.60 21.38
N ILE A 276 12.17 -1.88 21.39
CA ILE A 276 11.87 -2.85 20.33
C ILE A 276 10.79 -3.78 20.86
N TYR A 277 9.64 -3.78 20.23
CA TYR A 277 8.59 -4.78 20.49
C TYR A 277 8.68 -5.89 19.46
N ASN A 278 9.01 -7.09 19.90
CA ASN A 278 9.04 -8.28 19.04
C ASN A 278 7.64 -8.91 18.97
N SER A 279 7.11 -9.06 17.76
CA SER A 279 5.73 -9.56 17.54
C SER A 279 5.59 -11.07 17.72
N GLU A 280 6.68 -11.83 17.72
CA GLU A 280 6.66 -13.28 17.94
C GLU A 280 6.75 -13.62 19.45
N THR A 281 7.72 -12.99 20.12
CA THR A 281 7.91 -13.22 21.57
C THR A 281 6.93 -12.44 22.42
N LEU A 282 6.30 -11.39 21.85
CA LEU A 282 5.40 -10.43 22.52
C LEU A 282 6.09 -9.66 23.66
N LEU A 283 7.40 -9.48 23.58
CA LEU A 283 8.20 -8.80 24.61
C LEU A 283 8.80 -7.50 24.08
N TRP A 284 9.11 -6.61 25.03
CA TRP A 284 9.86 -5.39 24.77
C TRP A 284 11.33 -5.56 25.16
N GLU A 285 12.21 -4.98 24.36
CA GLU A 285 13.63 -4.81 24.64
C GLU A 285 13.96 -3.32 24.64
N PRO A 286 14.54 -2.78 25.72
CA PRO A 286 14.83 -1.36 25.81
C PRO A 286 16.03 -0.96 24.95
N ILE A 287 15.93 0.15 24.23
CA ILE A 287 17.06 0.82 23.58
C ILE A 287 17.58 1.89 24.54
N GLU A 288 18.70 1.61 25.20
CA GLU A 288 19.22 2.44 26.26
C GLU A 288 19.97 3.68 25.75
N LYS A 289 19.76 4.82 26.43
CA LYS A 289 20.47 6.07 26.19
C LYS A 289 21.99 5.94 26.28
N ARG A 290 22.50 5.03 27.12
CA ARG A 290 23.95 4.86 27.39
C ARG A 290 24.75 4.41 26.15
N LYS A 291 24.10 3.83 25.17
CA LYS A 291 24.77 3.34 23.95
C LYS A 291 24.89 4.42 22.86
N ILE A 292 24.30 5.58 23.09
CA ILE A 292 24.33 6.72 22.16
C ILE A 292 25.15 7.84 22.79
N GLN A 293 26.46 7.82 22.62
CA GLN A 293 27.27 8.99 22.99
C GLN A 293 26.97 10.15 22.03
N GLU A 294 26.54 11.30 22.57
CA GLU A 294 26.36 12.58 21.85
C GLU A 294 25.16 12.66 20.88
N PHE A 295 24.17 11.79 20.96
CA PHE A 295 22.95 11.94 20.19
C PHE A 295 21.84 12.56 21.05
N SER A 296 21.35 13.74 20.67
CA SER A 296 20.43 14.51 21.52
C SER A 296 19.01 13.97 21.51
N ALA A 297 18.36 14.05 22.67
CA ALA A 297 16.93 13.82 22.82
C ALA A 297 16.15 14.71 21.85
N ARG A 298 15.14 14.15 21.18
CA ARG A 298 14.43 14.89 20.12
C ARG A 298 13.02 14.39 19.86
N ARG A 299 12.22 15.28 19.30
CA ARG A 299 10.90 14.98 18.74
C ARG A 299 10.72 15.54 17.34
N ASN A 300 9.67 15.13 16.63
CA ASN A 300 9.35 15.59 15.28
C ASN A 300 10.51 15.42 14.29
N HIS A 301 11.32 14.42 14.54
CA HIS A 301 12.32 13.88 13.63
C HIS A 301 11.66 12.88 12.68
N THR A 302 12.38 12.44 11.67
CA THR A 302 11.95 11.32 10.82
C THR A 302 12.75 10.07 11.14
N ALA A 303 12.15 8.91 10.89
CA ALA A 303 12.82 7.61 10.94
C ALA A 303 12.40 6.77 9.74
N ILE A 304 13.35 6.03 9.18
CA ILE A 304 13.11 5.01 8.14
C ILE A 304 13.81 3.72 8.53
N TRP A 305 13.30 2.59 8.02
CA TRP A 305 13.93 1.27 8.12
C TRP A 305 14.60 0.93 6.80
N THR A 306 15.88 0.52 6.84
CA THR A 306 16.66 0.19 5.64
C THR A 306 16.63 -1.29 5.25
N GLY A 307 16.04 -2.14 6.11
CA GLY A 307 16.20 -3.59 6.10
C GLY A 307 17.27 -4.10 7.09
N GLN A 308 18.10 -3.18 7.65
CA GLN A 308 19.15 -3.52 8.64
C GLN A 308 19.28 -2.48 9.76
N GLU A 309 18.98 -1.23 9.48
CA GLU A 309 19.16 -0.11 10.42
C GLU A 309 17.95 0.81 10.42
N MET A 310 17.57 1.32 11.58
CA MET A 310 16.66 2.46 11.70
C MET A 310 17.49 3.75 11.61
N ILE A 311 17.30 4.53 10.53
CA ILE A 311 17.94 5.83 10.37
C ILE A 311 17.01 6.91 10.90
N ILE A 312 17.52 7.72 11.83
CA ILE A 312 16.85 8.87 12.43
C ILE A 312 17.56 10.13 11.97
N TRP A 313 16.78 11.17 11.58
CA TRP A 313 17.37 12.44 11.17
C TRP A 313 16.56 13.66 11.60
N GLY A 314 17.26 14.76 11.96
CA GLY A 314 16.67 16.05 12.25
C GLY A 314 15.77 16.07 13.49
N GLY A 315 14.69 16.85 13.44
CA GLY A 315 13.81 17.08 14.59
C GLY A 315 14.19 18.30 15.41
N ARG A 316 13.76 18.33 16.67
CA ARG A 316 14.11 19.38 17.62
C ARG A 316 14.30 18.82 19.02
N ASN A 317 15.22 19.43 19.75
CA ASN A 317 15.35 19.26 21.21
C ASN A 317 14.69 20.44 21.94
N GLU A 318 14.96 20.61 23.23
CA GLU A 318 14.41 21.70 24.03
C GLU A 318 14.92 23.07 23.58
N PHE A 319 16.11 23.15 23.03
CA PHE A 319 16.82 24.39 22.75
C PHE A 319 16.75 24.77 21.27
N ASP A 320 16.79 23.77 20.36
CA ASP A 320 17.08 24.05 18.96
C ASP A 320 16.44 23.03 18.00
N LEU A 321 16.42 23.40 16.73
CA LEU A 321 16.22 22.47 15.61
C LEU A 321 17.53 21.70 15.37
N LEU A 322 17.45 20.53 14.77
CA LEU A 322 18.56 19.62 14.57
C LEU A 322 18.80 19.33 13.08
N ASN A 323 20.06 19.11 12.70
CA ASN A 323 20.47 18.67 11.36
C ASN A 323 21.43 17.48 11.39
N ASP A 324 21.48 16.77 12.49
CA ASP A 324 22.23 15.54 12.66
C ASP A 324 21.35 14.29 12.54
N GLY A 325 21.97 13.16 12.31
CA GLY A 325 21.29 11.87 12.26
C GLY A 325 22.13 10.74 12.82
N SER A 326 21.48 9.65 13.15
CA SER A 326 22.12 8.40 13.59
C SER A 326 21.35 7.19 13.06
N ALA A 327 22.05 6.10 12.88
CA ALA A 327 21.49 4.82 12.46
C ALA A 327 21.67 3.79 13.57
N TYR A 328 20.61 3.09 13.89
CA TYR A 328 20.57 2.02 14.89
C TYR A 328 20.41 0.66 14.22
N ASN A 329 21.33 -0.24 14.50
CA ASN A 329 21.25 -1.63 14.09
C ASN A 329 20.74 -2.48 15.28
N PRO A 330 19.52 -3.01 15.22
CA PRO A 330 18.93 -3.77 16.33
C PRO A 330 19.60 -5.13 16.55
N GLU A 331 20.08 -5.78 15.50
CA GLU A 331 20.77 -7.08 15.62
C GLU A 331 22.08 -6.98 16.40
N LYS A 332 22.81 -5.88 16.18
CA LYS A 332 24.10 -5.60 16.85
C LYS A 332 23.95 -4.78 18.12
N ASP A 333 22.76 -4.21 18.34
CA ASP A 333 22.47 -3.22 19.38
C ASP A 333 23.51 -2.08 19.39
N THR A 334 23.77 -1.52 18.21
CA THR A 334 24.78 -0.48 18.01
C THR A 334 24.23 0.72 17.26
N TRP A 335 24.80 1.89 17.59
CA TRP A 335 24.54 3.14 16.90
C TRP A 335 25.76 3.61 16.11
N ARG A 336 25.53 4.18 14.95
CA ARG A 336 26.52 4.95 14.18
C ARG A 336 25.98 6.33 13.85
N LYS A 337 26.86 7.31 13.75
CA LYS A 337 26.50 8.65 13.26
C LYS A 337 26.25 8.58 11.74
N VAL A 338 25.25 9.32 11.28
CA VAL A 338 25.06 9.61 9.86
C VAL A 338 25.97 10.78 9.47
N SER A 339 26.59 10.72 8.31
CA SER A 339 27.49 11.76 7.81
C SER A 339 26.89 13.16 7.92
N ALA A 340 27.61 14.09 8.50
CA ALA A 340 27.24 15.51 8.59
C ALA A 340 27.62 16.32 7.34
N ARG A 341 28.16 15.67 6.30
CA ARG A 341 28.60 16.33 5.07
C ARG A 341 27.42 16.59 4.13
N HIS A 342 26.50 17.46 4.55
CA HIS A 342 25.33 17.89 3.79
C HIS A 342 25.12 19.41 3.94
N ASN A 343 24.34 20.00 3.03
CA ASN A 343 24.00 21.42 3.04
C ASN A 343 22.64 21.71 3.67
N LEU A 344 22.00 20.72 4.33
CA LEU A 344 20.69 20.90 4.94
C LEU A 344 20.80 21.71 6.23
N SER A 345 19.96 22.73 6.37
CA SER A 345 19.78 23.45 7.61
C SER A 345 19.10 22.58 8.67
N LYS A 346 19.26 22.95 9.92
CA LYS A 346 18.52 22.38 11.05
C LYS A 346 17.01 22.47 10.78
N ARG A 347 16.26 21.36 10.99
CA ARG A 347 14.84 21.33 10.70
C ARG A 347 14.04 20.26 11.45
N SER A 348 12.74 20.52 11.57
CA SER A 348 11.74 19.57 12.04
C SER A 348 10.51 19.57 11.12
N LEU A 349 9.57 18.61 11.32
CA LEU A 349 8.35 18.52 10.53
C LEU A 349 8.58 18.36 9.01
N HIS A 350 9.75 17.87 8.65
CA HIS A 350 10.10 17.41 7.31
C HIS A 350 9.58 15.99 7.09
N THR A 351 9.65 15.51 5.87
CA THR A 351 9.32 14.13 5.54
C THR A 351 10.55 13.37 5.08
N SER A 352 10.54 12.05 5.25
CA SER A 352 11.51 11.15 4.66
C SER A 352 10.81 9.92 4.09
N VAL A 353 11.35 9.40 2.99
CA VAL A 353 10.92 8.12 2.39
C VAL A 353 12.14 7.25 2.11
N TRP A 354 11.93 5.94 2.10
CA TRP A 354 12.94 4.95 1.75
C TRP A 354 12.69 4.42 0.34
N THR A 355 13.70 4.45 -0.52
CA THR A 355 13.59 4.00 -1.91
C THR A 355 13.85 2.50 -2.11
N GLY A 356 14.24 1.80 -1.05
CA GLY A 356 14.81 0.46 -1.11
C GLY A 356 16.35 0.46 -0.99
N SER A 357 17.00 1.60 -1.24
CA SER A 357 18.45 1.75 -1.13
C SER A 357 18.92 3.11 -0.59
N LYS A 358 18.11 4.16 -0.70
CA LYS A 358 18.43 5.54 -0.30
C LYS A 358 17.30 6.15 0.52
N MET A 359 17.63 7.06 1.43
CA MET A 359 16.65 7.89 2.13
C MET A 359 16.52 9.23 1.43
N ILE A 360 15.32 9.59 0.99
CA ILE A 360 15.04 10.94 0.47
C ILE A 360 14.39 11.75 1.58
N LEU A 361 14.96 12.90 1.90
CA LEU A 361 14.48 13.85 2.89
C LEU A 361 14.09 15.15 2.22
N TRP A 362 12.92 15.74 2.57
CA TRP A 362 12.47 16.98 1.94
C TRP A 362 11.67 17.89 2.87
N GLY A 363 11.85 19.22 2.70
CA GLY A 363 11.03 20.25 3.32
C GLY A 363 11.23 20.39 4.83
N GLY A 364 10.16 20.70 5.54
CA GLY A 364 10.12 20.94 6.98
C GLY A 364 10.14 22.41 7.37
N THR A 365 10.21 22.67 8.65
CA THR A 365 10.46 23.98 9.24
C THR A 365 11.90 24.05 9.69
N GLY A 366 12.65 25.00 9.19
CA GLY A 366 14.07 25.15 9.45
C GLY A 366 14.50 26.59 9.60
N GLU A 367 15.79 26.78 9.90
CA GLU A 367 16.41 28.11 9.94
C GLU A 367 16.86 28.53 8.54
N SER A 368 16.34 29.68 8.09
CA SER A 368 16.82 30.37 6.90
C SER A 368 17.77 31.51 7.29
N ASN A 369 18.33 32.18 6.31
CA ASN A 369 19.28 33.30 6.49
C ASN A 369 18.88 34.24 7.64
N GLY A 370 19.75 34.38 8.63
CA GLY A 370 19.57 35.29 9.77
C GLY A 370 18.70 34.74 10.90
N ASN A 371 18.70 33.44 11.15
CA ASN A 371 17.97 32.77 12.23
C ASN A 371 16.43 32.89 12.14
N LYS A 372 15.91 33.18 10.96
CA LYS A 372 14.47 33.20 10.74
C LYS A 372 13.94 31.79 10.50
N ILE A 373 12.99 31.36 11.33
CA ILE A 373 12.28 30.10 11.13
C ILE A 373 11.34 30.19 9.94
N SER A 374 11.51 29.32 8.97
CA SER A 374 10.68 29.29 7.75
C SER A 374 10.46 27.88 7.23
N ALA A 375 9.47 27.74 6.36
CA ALA A 375 9.22 26.50 5.63
C ALA A 375 10.28 26.32 4.54
N MET A 376 10.92 25.14 4.54
CA MET A 376 12.04 24.81 3.66
C MET A 376 11.56 24.21 2.33
N ASN A 377 12.27 24.55 1.24
CA ASN A 377 12.01 24.06 -0.12
C ASN A 377 13.21 23.29 -0.71
N ASP A 378 14.02 22.72 0.14
CA ASP A 378 15.18 21.92 -0.20
C ASP A 378 15.10 20.52 0.40
N GLY A 379 15.93 19.63 -0.08
CA GLY A 379 16.02 18.25 0.38
C GLY A 379 17.34 17.61 0.01
N ALA A 380 17.56 16.41 0.50
CA ALA A 380 18.73 15.62 0.17
C ALA A 380 18.42 14.12 0.14
N ILE A 381 19.28 13.39 -0.53
CA ILE A 381 19.28 11.95 -0.66
C ILE A 381 20.47 11.42 0.12
N TYR A 382 20.20 10.60 1.11
CA TYR A 382 21.24 9.93 1.89
C TYR A 382 21.45 8.49 1.39
N ASP A 383 22.71 8.17 1.14
CA ASP A 383 23.18 6.84 0.81
C ASP A 383 23.79 6.18 2.04
N PRO A 384 23.12 5.22 2.69
CA PRO A 384 23.65 4.58 3.89
C PRO A 384 24.82 3.63 3.62
N GLU A 385 24.97 3.12 2.40
CA GLU A 385 26.08 2.24 2.02
C GLU A 385 27.41 3.00 1.94
N ASN A 386 27.37 4.22 1.36
CA ASN A 386 28.55 5.05 1.17
C ASN A 386 28.67 6.19 2.21
N ASP A 387 27.71 6.30 3.13
CA ASP A 387 27.60 7.35 4.15
C ASP A 387 27.76 8.76 3.55
N ASN A 388 27.09 9.03 2.45
CA ASN A 388 27.15 10.31 1.75
C ASN A 388 25.78 10.90 1.43
N TRP A 389 25.77 12.18 1.08
CA TRP A 389 24.56 12.93 0.73
C TRP A 389 24.66 13.52 -0.66
N LEU A 390 23.55 13.46 -1.40
CA LEU A 390 23.33 14.14 -2.67
C LEU A 390 22.20 15.14 -2.51
N SER A 391 22.28 16.26 -3.22
CA SER A 391 21.20 17.27 -3.19
C SER A 391 20.04 16.86 -4.07
N VAL A 392 18.82 17.05 -3.56
CA VAL A 392 17.60 17.08 -4.39
C VAL A 392 17.59 18.40 -5.16
N THR A 393 17.27 18.37 -6.45
CA THR A 393 17.23 19.59 -7.28
C THR A 393 16.22 20.62 -6.74
N SER A 394 16.59 21.89 -6.82
CA SER A 394 15.70 23.02 -6.53
C SER A 394 14.93 23.50 -7.77
N GLU A 395 15.28 23.02 -8.95
CA GLU A 395 14.61 23.37 -10.20
C GLU A 395 13.21 22.79 -10.25
N ASN A 396 12.20 23.63 -10.49
CA ASN A 396 10.79 23.29 -10.45
C ASN A 396 10.32 22.64 -9.13
N ALA A 397 11.12 22.72 -8.07
CA ALA A 397 10.77 22.17 -6.78
C ALA A 397 9.53 22.86 -6.18
N PRO A 398 8.78 22.16 -5.33
CA PRO A 398 7.66 22.75 -4.62
C PRO A 398 8.07 23.94 -3.75
N SER A 399 7.14 24.84 -3.48
CA SER A 399 7.33 25.90 -2.48
C SER A 399 7.64 25.30 -1.10
N GLY A 400 8.41 26.02 -0.28
CA GLY A 400 8.77 25.60 1.06
C GLY A 400 7.54 25.25 1.89
N ARG A 401 7.57 24.06 2.54
CA ARG A 401 6.44 23.51 3.30
C ARG A 401 6.84 22.60 4.45
N ALA A 402 6.01 22.62 5.47
CA ALA A 402 6.08 21.75 6.62
C ALA A 402 4.71 21.08 6.87
N ASN A 403 4.68 19.99 7.65
CA ASN A 403 3.46 19.22 7.92
C ASN A 403 2.75 18.75 6.63
N HIS A 404 3.51 18.60 5.56
CA HIS A 404 3.10 17.91 4.35
C HIS A 404 3.28 16.40 4.54
N THR A 405 2.75 15.64 3.62
CA THR A 405 2.98 14.19 3.58
C THR A 405 3.86 13.83 2.39
N ALA A 406 4.59 12.73 2.52
CA ALA A 406 5.34 12.11 1.45
C ALA A 406 5.09 10.60 1.43
N ILE A 407 5.00 10.03 0.22
CA ILE A 407 4.95 8.59 0.00
C ILE A 407 5.97 8.19 -1.06
N TRP A 408 6.41 6.95 -1.03
CA TRP A 408 7.22 6.33 -2.07
C TRP A 408 6.37 5.38 -2.90
N THR A 409 6.40 5.52 -4.24
CA THR A 409 5.60 4.71 -5.16
C THR A 409 6.27 3.42 -5.61
N GLY A 410 7.54 3.22 -5.28
CA GLY A 410 8.44 2.23 -5.85
C GLY A 410 9.43 2.84 -6.86
N GLU A 411 9.11 3.99 -7.45
CA GLU A 411 9.92 4.68 -8.46
C GLU A 411 10.12 6.17 -8.15
N SER A 412 9.16 6.80 -7.49
CA SER A 412 9.11 8.25 -7.28
C SER A 412 8.59 8.60 -5.88
N MET A 413 9.02 9.74 -5.36
CA MET A 413 8.43 10.31 -4.15
C MET A 413 7.31 11.28 -4.52
N ILE A 414 6.13 11.10 -3.94
CA ILE A 414 5.05 12.09 -4.07
C ILE A 414 4.90 12.85 -2.75
N ILE A 415 4.93 14.17 -2.83
CA ILE A 415 4.60 15.03 -1.70
C ILE A 415 3.30 15.77 -1.97
N TRP A 416 2.51 16.03 -0.91
CA TRP A 416 1.26 16.76 -1.05
C TRP A 416 0.95 17.61 0.18
N GLY A 417 0.34 18.79 -0.06
CA GLY A 417 -0.24 19.65 0.97
C GLY A 417 0.79 20.26 1.92
N GLY A 418 0.39 20.43 3.17
CA GLY A 418 1.21 21.07 4.19
C GLY A 418 0.94 22.58 4.30
N ARG A 419 1.86 23.29 4.90
CA ARG A 419 1.80 24.75 5.05
C ARG A 419 3.12 25.40 4.67
N SER A 420 3.06 26.49 3.94
CA SER A 420 4.13 27.46 3.89
C SER A 420 4.10 28.32 5.16
N ASN A 421 4.88 29.38 5.23
CA ASN A 421 4.95 30.21 6.45
C ASN A 421 3.56 30.66 6.95
N ASN A 422 2.65 31.09 6.07
CA ASN A 422 1.36 31.68 6.44
C ASN A 422 0.15 31.06 5.71
N SER A 423 0.34 30.11 4.79
CA SER A 423 -0.73 29.61 3.94
C SER A 423 -0.76 28.08 3.95
N LEU A 424 -1.98 27.53 3.95
CA LEU A 424 -2.20 26.12 3.68
C LEU A 424 -1.96 25.85 2.19
N LEU A 425 -1.40 24.69 1.89
CA LEU A 425 -1.09 24.26 0.54
C LEU A 425 -2.02 23.11 0.11
N GLY A 426 -2.49 23.16 -1.14
CA GLY A 426 -3.36 22.16 -1.76
C GLY A 426 -2.77 21.63 -3.06
N ASP A 427 -1.48 21.84 -3.27
CA ASP A 427 -0.73 21.32 -4.41
C ASP A 427 0.15 20.15 -3.99
N GLY A 428 0.51 19.33 -4.96
CA GLY A 428 1.44 18.24 -4.79
C GLY A 428 2.43 18.14 -5.94
N TYR A 429 3.48 17.39 -5.74
CA TYR A 429 4.55 17.19 -6.72
C TYR A 429 5.07 15.75 -6.68
N ILE A 430 5.50 15.27 -7.82
CA ILE A 430 6.24 14.01 -7.98
C ILE A 430 7.71 14.35 -8.13
N TYR A 431 8.53 13.77 -7.30
CA TYR A 431 9.99 13.77 -7.47
C TYR A 431 10.40 12.49 -8.19
N LEU A 432 10.88 12.63 -9.40
CA LEU A 432 11.41 11.57 -10.22
C LEU A 432 12.85 11.29 -9.80
N PHE A 433 13.05 10.18 -9.09
CA PHE A 433 14.32 9.86 -8.43
C PHE A 433 15.48 9.72 -9.43
N GLU A 434 15.27 8.98 -10.51
CA GLU A 434 16.30 8.69 -11.51
C GLU A 434 16.80 9.95 -12.27
N SER A 435 15.88 10.88 -12.56
CA SER A 435 16.22 12.11 -13.30
C SER A 435 16.53 13.29 -12.37
N ASN A 436 16.38 13.13 -11.05
CA ASN A 436 16.48 14.21 -10.07
C ASN A 436 15.69 15.45 -10.49
N SER A 437 14.40 15.27 -10.81
CA SER A 437 13.54 16.33 -11.33
C SER A 437 12.16 16.33 -10.65
N TRP A 438 11.45 17.45 -10.74
CA TRP A 438 10.13 17.62 -10.15
C TRP A 438 9.05 17.83 -11.20
N GLU A 439 7.90 17.19 -11.01
CA GLU A 439 6.69 17.41 -11.78
C GLU A 439 5.53 17.79 -10.86
N LYS A 440 4.73 18.77 -11.28
CA LYS A 440 3.57 19.23 -10.51
C LYS A 440 2.37 18.32 -10.75
N LEU A 441 1.68 17.92 -9.67
CA LEU A 441 0.41 17.20 -9.78
C LEU A 441 -0.72 18.10 -10.27
N PRO A 442 -1.69 17.55 -11.04
CA PRO A 442 -2.91 18.28 -11.36
C PRO A 442 -3.71 18.58 -10.09
N THR A 443 -4.39 19.73 -10.07
CA THR A 443 -5.22 20.15 -8.93
C THR A 443 -6.72 19.93 -9.16
N ILE A 444 -7.11 19.64 -10.40
CA ILE A 444 -8.51 19.41 -10.78
C ILE A 444 -9.06 18.18 -10.03
N ASN A 445 -10.21 18.35 -9.36
CA ASN A 445 -10.86 17.35 -8.51
C ASN A 445 -9.99 16.86 -7.34
N GLY A 446 -8.91 17.56 -7.02
CA GLY A 446 -8.04 17.26 -5.88
C GLY A 446 -8.57 17.81 -4.56
N PRO A 447 -7.89 17.44 -3.44
CA PRO A 447 -8.26 17.95 -2.12
C PRO A 447 -8.02 19.45 -1.99
N GLU A 448 -8.83 20.12 -1.18
CA GLU A 448 -8.57 21.49 -0.73
C GLU A 448 -7.29 21.57 0.13
N PRO A 449 -6.66 22.75 0.24
CA PRO A 449 -5.45 22.98 1.03
C PRO A 449 -5.59 22.53 2.48
N ARG A 450 -4.63 21.74 3.00
CA ARG A 450 -4.69 21.18 4.34
C ARG A 450 -3.34 20.77 4.93
N VAL A 451 -3.31 20.65 6.26
CA VAL A 451 -2.18 20.16 7.06
C VAL A 451 -2.60 19.00 7.94
N ASN A 452 -1.60 18.28 8.49
CA ASN A 452 -1.80 17.16 9.43
C ASN A 452 -2.81 16.12 8.93
N HIS A 453 -2.93 15.99 7.62
CA HIS A 453 -3.64 14.93 6.93
C HIS A 453 -2.74 13.69 6.88
N SER A 454 -3.31 12.55 6.58
CA SER A 454 -2.55 11.35 6.25
C SER A 454 -2.38 11.18 4.74
N ALA A 455 -1.29 10.54 4.34
CA ALA A 455 -1.10 10.02 2.98
C ALA A 455 -0.68 8.56 3.04
N THR A 456 -1.29 7.74 2.18
CA THR A 456 -1.08 6.30 2.15
C THR A 456 -0.96 5.84 0.71
N TRP A 457 -0.02 4.93 0.44
CA TRP A 457 0.16 4.33 -0.88
C TRP A 457 -0.52 2.96 -0.95
N THR A 458 -1.35 2.73 -1.96
CA THR A 458 -2.08 1.46 -2.16
C THR A 458 -1.38 0.50 -3.12
N GLY A 459 -0.24 0.89 -3.66
CA GLY A 459 0.40 0.23 -4.81
C GLY A 459 0.08 0.91 -6.15
N THR A 460 -1.00 1.67 -6.25
CA THR A 460 -1.46 2.33 -7.49
C THR A 460 -1.95 3.75 -7.29
N GLU A 461 -2.48 4.07 -6.11
CA GLU A 461 -3.05 5.37 -5.77
C GLU A 461 -2.45 5.91 -4.47
N MET A 462 -2.18 7.21 -4.44
CA MET A 462 -1.93 7.94 -3.19
C MET A 462 -3.27 8.38 -2.60
N ILE A 463 -3.58 7.95 -1.40
CA ILE A 463 -4.80 8.37 -0.68
C ILE A 463 -4.44 9.46 0.31
N ILE A 464 -5.09 10.61 0.22
CA ILE A 464 -5.08 11.70 1.19
C ILE A 464 -6.37 11.64 2.00
N TYR A 465 -6.29 11.67 3.34
CA TYR A 465 -7.47 11.64 4.20
C TYR A 465 -7.37 12.62 5.38
N GLY A 466 -8.51 13.24 5.75
CA GLY A 466 -8.62 14.11 6.91
C GLY A 466 -7.72 15.34 6.87
N GLY A 467 -7.31 15.80 8.03
CA GLY A 467 -6.47 17.00 8.21
C GLY A 467 -7.25 18.24 8.57
N THR A 468 -6.54 19.37 8.68
CA THR A 468 -7.10 20.70 8.99
C THR A 468 -7.01 21.60 7.77
N THR A 469 -8.13 22.16 7.36
CA THR A 469 -8.29 23.15 6.28
C THR A 469 -8.50 24.55 6.86
N ALA A 470 -8.72 25.53 6.01
CA ALA A 470 -9.04 26.91 6.44
C ALA A 470 -10.36 27.00 7.25
N VAL A 471 -11.25 26.00 7.11
CA VAL A 471 -12.55 25.96 7.79
C VAL A 471 -12.60 24.94 8.96
N GLY A 472 -11.46 24.39 9.34
CA GLY A 472 -11.33 23.42 10.43
C GLY A 472 -11.00 22.01 9.96
N GLU A 473 -11.15 21.04 10.86
CA GLU A 473 -10.92 19.63 10.59
C GLU A 473 -11.92 19.09 9.58
N VAL A 474 -11.46 18.15 8.75
CA VAL A 474 -12.30 17.52 7.72
C VAL A 474 -12.25 15.98 7.81
N ASN A 475 -13.26 15.36 7.19
CA ASN A 475 -13.35 13.90 7.02
C ASN A 475 -13.42 13.52 5.53
N THR A 476 -12.99 14.40 4.67
CA THR A 476 -12.91 14.14 3.23
C THR A 476 -11.64 13.40 2.88
N GLY A 477 -11.75 12.47 1.93
CA GLY A 477 -10.63 11.72 1.40
C GLY A 477 -10.59 11.79 -0.13
N TYR A 478 -9.40 11.67 -0.69
CA TYR A 478 -9.15 11.71 -2.13
C TYR A 478 -8.08 10.70 -2.50
N ALA A 479 -8.21 10.09 -3.67
CA ALA A 479 -7.22 9.21 -4.23
C ALA A 479 -6.65 9.79 -5.52
N TYR A 480 -5.34 9.83 -5.63
CA TYR A 480 -4.62 10.21 -6.84
C TYR A 480 -4.07 8.97 -7.54
N ASN A 481 -4.54 8.70 -8.73
CA ASN A 481 -4.01 7.61 -9.55
C ASN A 481 -2.83 8.13 -10.37
N VAL A 482 -1.63 7.62 -10.08
CA VAL A 482 -0.38 8.09 -10.71
C VAL A 482 -0.39 7.85 -12.22
N LYS A 483 -0.80 6.64 -12.66
CA LYS A 483 -0.82 6.28 -14.09
C LYS A 483 -1.81 7.12 -14.90
N LYS A 484 -2.97 7.45 -14.31
CA LYS A 484 -4.02 8.25 -14.98
C LYS A 484 -3.82 9.75 -14.83
N GLY A 485 -2.95 10.19 -13.93
CA GLY A 485 -2.75 11.60 -13.63
C GLY A 485 -4.02 12.30 -13.11
N LYS A 486 -4.89 11.59 -12.38
CA LYS A 486 -6.23 12.11 -12.00
C LYS A 486 -6.55 11.85 -10.53
N TRP A 487 -7.24 12.80 -9.93
CA TRP A 487 -7.85 12.71 -8.62
C TRP A 487 -9.28 12.19 -8.69
N ARG A 488 -9.70 11.48 -7.66
CA ARG A 488 -11.09 11.14 -7.35
C ARG A 488 -11.37 11.30 -5.87
N ALA A 489 -12.58 11.72 -5.51
CA ALA A 489 -13.02 11.73 -4.12
C ALA A 489 -13.29 10.30 -3.63
N LEU A 490 -13.01 10.04 -2.35
CA LEU A 490 -13.49 8.84 -1.67
C LEU A 490 -14.94 9.02 -1.23
N THR A 491 -15.63 7.90 -0.97
CA THR A 491 -16.99 7.97 -0.43
C THR A 491 -17.00 8.63 0.95
N SER A 492 -17.99 9.45 1.20
CA SER A 492 -18.29 10.01 2.52
C SER A 492 -19.29 9.19 3.33
N SER A 493 -19.91 8.16 2.72
CA SER A 493 -20.89 7.32 3.41
C SER A 493 -20.24 6.52 4.54
N GLY A 494 -20.69 6.75 5.78
CA GLY A 494 -20.15 6.12 6.97
C GLY A 494 -18.72 6.55 7.34
N SER A 495 -18.17 7.61 6.71
CA SER A 495 -16.79 8.06 6.96
C SER A 495 -16.55 8.39 8.43
N PRO A 496 -15.31 8.24 8.91
CA PRO A 496 -14.93 8.72 10.23
C PRO A 496 -15.34 10.18 10.44
N SER A 497 -15.60 10.56 11.69
CA SER A 497 -15.78 11.97 12.03
C SER A 497 -14.56 12.79 11.63
N LYS A 498 -14.75 14.10 11.42
CA LYS A 498 -13.67 15.06 11.11
C LYS A 498 -12.51 14.87 12.06
N ARG A 499 -11.29 14.85 11.54
CA ARG A 499 -10.08 14.62 12.33
C ARG A 499 -8.80 15.10 11.68
N THR A 500 -7.84 15.44 12.54
CA THR A 500 -6.47 15.79 12.17
C THR A 500 -5.48 15.01 13.03
N ALA A 501 -4.21 14.91 12.62
CA ALA A 501 -3.17 14.18 13.36
C ALA A 501 -3.57 12.74 13.76
N HIS A 502 -4.32 12.09 12.91
CA HIS A 502 -4.71 10.68 12.97
C HIS A 502 -3.68 9.81 12.24
N SER A 503 -3.72 8.52 12.48
CA SER A 503 -3.00 7.54 11.66
C SER A 503 -3.91 6.97 10.57
N ALA A 504 -3.36 6.81 9.37
CA ALA A 504 -4.00 6.05 8.31
C ALA A 504 -2.95 5.19 7.60
N LEU A 505 -3.28 3.91 7.40
CA LEU A 505 -2.40 2.90 6.84
C LEU A 505 -3.14 2.07 5.80
N TRP A 506 -2.38 1.54 4.85
CA TRP A 506 -2.86 0.56 3.90
C TRP A 506 -2.58 -0.85 4.44
N THR A 507 -3.62 -1.64 4.62
CA THR A 507 -3.52 -3.02 5.12
C THR A 507 -3.51 -4.07 4.00
N GLY A 508 -3.10 -3.68 2.79
CA GLY A 508 -3.16 -4.55 1.61
C GLY A 508 -4.52 -4.54 0.90
N SER A 509 -5.61 -4.34 1.62
CA SER A 509 -6.98 -4.35 1.08
C SER A 509 -7.83 -3.15 1.49
N ASN A 510 -7.53 -2.53 2.62
CA ASN A 510 -8.32 -1.46 3.20
C ASN A 510 -7.47 -0.25 3.58
N LEU A 511 -8.04 0.94 3.44
CA LEU A 511 -7.57 2.11 4.15
C LEU A 511 -8.07 2.03 5.59
N TRP A 512 -7.16 1.82 6.52
CA TRP A 512 -7.42 1.80 7.95
C TRP A 512 -7.14 3.17 8.56
N VAL A 513 -8.03 3.68 9.43
CA VAL A 513 -7.93 5.00 10.05
C VAL A 513 -8.22 4.89 11.55
N PHE A 514 -7.34 5.48 12.37
CA PHE A 514 -7.49 5.48 13.82
C PHE A 514 -7.03 6.79 14.46
N GLY A 515 -7.67 7.15 15.57
CA GLY A 515 -7.25 8.22 16.45
C GLY A 515 -7.35 9.61 15.84
N GLY A 516 -6.45 10.49 16.25
CA GLY A 516 -6.45 11.90 15.89
C GLY A 516 -7.24 12.78 16.85
N VAL A 517 -7.50 14.00 16.44
CA VAL A 517 -8.21 15.00 17.23
C VAL A 517 -9.22 15.75 16.38
N ASN A 518 -10.38 16.07 16.96
CA ASN A 518 -11.37 16.98 16.41
C ASN A 518 -11.75 18.00 17.48
N ASP A 519 -11.71 19.30 17.16
CA ASP A 519 -11.97 20.39 18.11
C ASP A 519 -11.20 20.25 19.45
N GLY A 520 -9.97 19.76 19.38
CA GLY A 520 -9.12 19.53 20.55
C GLY A 520 -9.45 18.25 21.36
N ILE A 521 -10.42 17.45 20.93
CA ILE A 521 -10.84 16.20 21.60
C ILE A 521 -10.21 15.01 20.89
N PRO A 522 -9.38 14.20 21.58
CA PRO A 522 -8.83 12.97 21.01
C PRO A 522 -9.93 11.96 20.66
N MET A 523 -9.66 11.18 19.61
CA MET A 523 -10.59 10.22 19.03
C MET A 523 -10.11 8.79 19.26
N SER A 524 -11.04 7.85 19.49
CA SER A 524 -10.75 6.41 19.65
C SER A 524 -11.27 5.55 18.51
N LYS A 525 -12.17 6.11 17.67
CA LYS A 525 -12.87 5.30 16.68
C LYS A 525 -11.93 4.82 15.58
N THR A 526 -11.94 3.52 15.34
CA THR A 526 -11.28 2.86 14.21
C THR A 526 -12.28 2.66 13.10
N GLN A 527 -11.88 2.96 11.88
CA GLN A 527 -12.69 2.69 10.70
C GLN A 527 -11.81 2.23 9.54
N ARG A 528 -12.41 1.44 8.67
CA ARG A 528 -11.76 0.97 7.44
C ARG A 528 -12.62 1.20 6.21
N LEU A 529 -11.97 1.50 5.10
CA LEU A 529 -12.59 1.64 3.79
C LEU A 529 -11.92 0.68 2.81
N ASN A 530 -12.72 -0.19 2.19
CA ASN A 530 -12.25 -0.96 1.06
C ASN A 530 -12.22 -0.05 -0.17
N VAL A 531 -11.03 0.25 -0.66
CA VAL A 531 -10.84 1.14 -1.83
C VAL A 531 -10.61 0.38 -3.13
N GLN A 532 -10.59 -0.94 -3.10
CA GLN A 532 -10.42 -1.77 -4.29
C GLN A 532 -11.64 -1.67 -5.20
N SER A 533 -11.38 -1.53 -6.49
CA SER A 533 -12.42 -1.56 -7.51
C SER A 533 -12.91 -3.01 -7.65
N THR A 534 -14.20 -3.25 -7.45
CA THR A 534 -14.80 -4.53 -7.78
C THR A 534 -15.10 -4.55 -9.28
N TRP A 535 -14.54 -5.50 -10.00
CA TRP A 535 -14.82 -5.70 -11.42
C TRP A 535 -15.93 -6.72 -11.58
N PHE A 536 -16.91 -6.42 -12.43
CA PHE A 536 -17.95 -7.37 -12.82
C PHE A 536 -17.80 -7.66 -14.31
N LEU A 537 -17.80 -8.94 -14.63
CA LEU A 537 -17.96 -9.41 -15.99
C LEU A 537 -19.44 -9.26 -16.39
N TYR A 538 -19.70 -8.58 -17.48
CA TYR A 538 -21.05 -8.52 -18.03
C TYR A 538 -21.00 -8.53 -19.56
N ARG A 539 -22.11 -8.90 -20.15
CA ARG A 539 -22.32 -8.91 -21.59
C ARG A 539 -22.34 -7.48 -22.14
N LYS A 540 -21.62 -7.22 -23.20
CA LYS A 540 -21.82 -6.06 -24.04
C LYS A 540 -22.99 -6.35 -24.97
N ASN A 541 -24.12 -5.64 -24.82
CA ASN A 541 -25.22 -5.69 -25.80
C ASN A 541 -24.76 -5.06 -27.11
#